data_d16e93567853c9b58d69bf447a5a6c9c
#
_entry.id   d16e93567853c9b58d69bf447a5a6c9c
#
_cell.length_a   1.000
_cell.length_b   1.000
_cell.length_c   1.000
_cell.angle_alpha   90.00
_cell.angle_beta   90.00
_cell.angle_gamma   90.00
#
_symmetry.space_group_name_H-M   'P 1'
#
loop_
_entity.id
_entity.type
_entity.pdbx_description
1 polymer ?
#
loop_
_entity_poly.entity_id
_entity_poly.type
_entity_poly.pdbx_seq_one_letter_code
_entity_poly.pdbx_strand_id
1 'polypeptide(L)'
;MVSAKGVAVIPDKVQTVLEWKTPSSVKHVRSFLGLAGYYRRFIENFSKIAKPMTDLLKKDKKFVWSERAEEAFKILKTKLTTAPVLVLPNTSKDFVIYCDASLQGIGCVLMQDGHVVAYASRQLKPHELNYPTHDLELAVVVHALKKWRPYLLGSR
;
A
#
# COMPACT_ATOMS: atom_id res chain seq x y z
N MET A 1 -1.69 6.17 -15.10
CA MET A 1 -1.41 7.11 -16.22
C MET A 1 -0.15 7.90 -15.90
N VAL A 2 0.79 7.92 -16.81
CA VAL A 2 2.07 8.62 -16.66
C VAL A 2 2.05 9.87 -17.53
N SER A 3 2.44 11.01 -16.99
CA SER A 3 2.54 12.28 -17.73
C SER A 3 3.77 13.05 -17.26
N ALA A 4 4.05 14.20 -17.91
CA ALA A 4 5.14 15.09 -17.50
C ALA A 4 4.96 15.61 -16.05
N LYS A 5 3.74 15.65 -15.54
CA LYS A 5 3.44 16.08 -14.18
C LYS A 5 3.60 14.99 -13.14
N GLY A 6 3.70 13.71 -13.54
CA GLY A 6 3.85 12.59 -12.64
C GLY A 6 3.00 11.38 -13.02
N VAL A 7 2.71 10.54 -12.02
CA VAL A 7 1.98 9.29 -12.18
C VAL A 7 0.67 9.35 -11.38
N ALA A 8 -0.43 8.96 -12.00
CA ALA A 8 -1.75 8.96 -11.37
C ALA A 8 -2.53 7.70 -11.72
N VAL A 9 -3.57 7.42 -10.94
CA VAL A 9 -4.51 6.33 -11.24
C VAL A 9 -5.30 6.70 -12.50
N ILE A 10 -5.50 5.72 -13.37
CA ILE A 10 -6.22 5.92 -14.64
C ILE A 10 -7.70 6.28 -14.35
N PRO A 11 -8.25 7.36 -14.94
CA PRO A 11 -9.63 7.79 -14.66
C PRO A 11 -10.70 6.70 -14.84
N ASP A 12 -10.59 5.85 -15.85
CA ASP A 12 -11.53 4.75 -16.06
C ASP A 12 -11.51 3.75 -14.90
N LYS A 13 -10.35 3.54 -14.29
CA LYS A 13 -10.22 2.67 -13.12
C LYS A 13 -10.81 3.33 -11.88
N VAL A 14 -10.72 4.64 -11.76
CA VAL A 14 -11.37 5.39 -10.68
C VAL A 14 -12.88 5.15 -10.74
N GLN A 15 -13.49 5.27 -11.91
CA GLN A 15 -14.93 5.03 -12.08
C GLN A 15 -15.30 3.58 -11.75
N THR A 16 -14.50 2.61 -12.20
CA THR A 16 -14.70 1.20 -11.87
C THR A 16 -14.68 0.97 -10.35
N VAL A 17 -13.75 1.61 -9.65
CA VAL A 17 -13.65 1.50 -8.18
C VAL A 17 -14.87 2.11 -7.50
N LEU A 18 -15.31 3.29 -7.94
CA LEU A 18 -16.50 3.96 -7.39
C LEU A 18 -17.75 3.09 -7.48
N GLU A 19 -17.91 2.37 -8.59
CA GLU A 19 -19.08 1.52 -8.85
C GLU A 19 -18.93 0.10 -8.29
N TRP A 20 -17.78 -0.23 -7.67
CA TRP A 20 -17.53 -1.58 -7.17
C TRP A 20 -18.49 -1.92 -6.04
N LYS A 21 -19.17 -3.04 -6.19
CA LYS A 21 -20.12 -3.53 -5.19
C LYS A 21 -19.42 -4.19 -4.02
N THR A 22 -20.04 -4.14 -2.85
CA THR A 22 -19.52 -4.81 -1.65
C THR A 22 -19.27 -6.29 -1.93
N PRO A 23 -18.07 -6.81 -1.65
CA PRO A 23 -17.77 -8.23 -1.87
C PRO A 23 -18.69 -9.15 -1.10
N SER A 24 -19.17 -10.21 -1.76
CA SER A 24 -20.05 -11.21 -1.17
C SER A 24 -19.40 -12.59 -1.06
N SER A 25 -18.15 -12.73 -1.50
CA SER A 25 -17.41 -13.99 -1.43
C SER A 25 -15.90 -13.73 -1.40
N VAL A 26 -15.14 -14.77 -1.07
CA VAL A 26 -13.66 -14.70 -1.11
C VAL A 26 -13.18 -14.32 -2.51
N LYS A 27 -13.81 -14.84 -3.55
CA LYS A 27 -13.47 -14.50 -4.93
C LYS A 27 -13.62 -13.00 -5.21
N HIS A 28 -14.72 -12.41 -4.74
CA HIS A 28 -14.97 -10.97 -4.90
C HIS A 28 -13.95 -10.13 -4.12
N VAL A 29 -13.60 -10.54 -2.91
CA VAL A 29 -12.55 -9.88 -2.12
C VAL A 29 -11.21 -9.93 -2.85
N ARG A 30 -10.87 -11.09 -3.39
CA ARG A 30 -9.62 -11.29 -4.13
C ARG A 30 -9.55 -10.40 -5.36
N SER A 31 -10.66 -10.27 -6.09
CA SER A 31 -10.75 -9.41 -7.27
C SER A 31 -10.55 -7.94 -6.92
N PHE A 32 -11.21 -7.46 -5.86
CA PHE A 32 -11.07 -6.08 -5.41
C PHE A 32 -9.65 -5.79 -4.94
N LEU A 33 -9.08 -6.66 -4.09
CA LEU A 33 -7.72 -6.49 -3.57
C LEU A 33 -6.67 -6.59 -4.67
N GLY A 34 -6.94 -7.37 -5.72
CA GLY A 34 -6.06 -7.43 -6.89
C GLY A 34 -5.98 -6.08 -7.60
N LEU A 35 -7.13 -5.45 -7.82
CA LEU A 35 -7.18 -4.12 -8.43
C LEU A 35 -6.55 -3.07 -7.50
N ALA A 36 -6.96 -3.04 -6.24
CA ALA A 36 -6.45 -2.09 -5.26
C ALA A 36 -4.92 -2.26 -5.08
N GLY A 37 -4.45 -3.51 -5.03
CA GLY A 37 -3.04 -3.84 -4.89
C GLY A 37 -2.19 -3.39 -6.07
N TYR A 38 -2.75 -3.38 -7.28
CA TYR A 38 -2.04 -2.85 -8.45
C TYR A 38 -1.71 -1.36 -8.29
N TYR A 39 -2.57 -0.61 -7.58
CA TYR A 39 -2.38 0.81 -7.33
C TYR A 39 -1.88 1.11 -5.91
N ARG A 40 -1.34 0.12 -5.20
CA ARG A 40 -0.93 0.30 -3.80
C ARG A 40 0.15 1.36 -3.58
N ARG A 41 0.95 1.67 -4.60
CA ARG A 41 1.95 2.73 -4.50
C ARG A 41 1.36 4.13 -4.30
N PHE A 42 0.06 4.29 -4.57
CA PHE A 42 -0.67 5.55 -4.38
C PHE A 42 -1.31 5.64 -2.99
N ILE A 43 -1.27 4.57 -2.20
CA ILE A 43 -2.02 4.47 -0.94
C ILE A 43 -1.05 4.29 0.22
N GLU A 44 -1.04 5.29 1.12
CA GLU A 44 -0.28 5.19 2.36
C GLU A 44 -0.90 4.11 3.26
N ASN A 45 -0.04 3.26 3.85
CA ASN A 45 -0.45 2.20 4.77
C ASN A 45 -1.46 1.20 4.18
N PHE A 46 -1.33 0.90 2.89
CA PHE A 46 -2.23 -0.03 2.19
C PHE A 46 -2.43 -1.35 2.97
N SER A 47 -1.34 -1.98 3.40
CA SER A 47 -1.42 -3.28 4.08
C SER A 47 -2.19 -3.22 5.39
N LYS A 48 -2.03 -2.14 6.16
CA LYS A 48 -2.77 -1.95 7.42
C LYS A 48 -4.26 -1.75 7.15
N ILE A 49 -4.59 -0.93 6.16
CA ILE A 49 -5.97 -0.64 5.78
C ILE A 49 -6.65 -1.91 5.25
N ALA A 50 -5.97 -2.67 4.40
CA ALA A 50 -6.52 -3.85 3.75
C ALA A 50 -6.59 -5.09 4.66
N LYS A 51 -5.94 -5.08 5.83
CA LYS A 51 -5.84 -6.26 6.69
C LYS A 51 -7.17 -6.94 6.99
N PRO A 52 -8.26 -6.24 7.37
CA PRO A 52 -9.54 -6.90 7.62
C PRO A 52 -10.08 -7.67 6.42
N MET A 53 -9.79 -7.19 5.21
CA MET A 53 -10.18 -7.89 3.97
C MET A 53 -9.21 -9.03 3.65
N THR A 54 -7.92 -8.79 3.80
CA THR A 54 -6.87 -9.79 3.54
C THR A 54 -7.04 -11.00 4.44
N ASP A 55 -7.42 -10.79 5.69
CA ASP A 55 -7.67 -11.87 6.65
C ASP A 55 -8.78 -12.82 6.18
N LEU A 56 -9.74 -12.35 5.39
CA LEU A 56 -10.80 -13.18 4.83
C LEU A 56 -10.29 -14.14 3.73
N LEU A 57 -9.10 -13.92 3.21
CA LEU A 57 -8.48 -14.79 2.20
C LEU A 57 -7.75 -15.99 2.82
N LYS A 58 -7.60 -16.03 4.14
CA LYS A 58 -6.91 -17.12 4.83
C LYS A 58 -7.66 -18.44 4.61
N LYS A 59 -6.89 -19.50 4.38
CA LYS A 59 -7.39 -20.82 3.94
C LYS A 59 -8.45 -21.41 4.86
N ASP A 60 -8.28 -21.30 6.16
CA ASP A 60 -9.16 -21.92 7.15
C ASP A 60 -10.18 -20.95 7.75
N LYS A 61 -10.32 -19.77 7.16
CA LYS A 61 -11.23 -18.76 7.68
C LYS A 61 -12.56 -18.76 6.93
N LYS A 62 -13.66 -18.89 7.68
CA LYS A 62 -14.99 -18.78 7.13
C LYS A 62 -15.24 -17.36 6.65
N PHE A 63 -15.85 -17.21 5.48
CA PHE A 63 -16.18 -15.88 4.95
C PHE A 63 -17.30 -15.24 5.78
N VAL A 64 -16.94 -14.17 6.50
CA VAL A 64 -17.88 -13.32 7.22
C VAL A 64 -17.50 -11.87 6.94
N TRP A 65 -18.38 -11.14 6.27
CA TRP A 65 -18.15 -9.73 5.98
C TRP A 65 -18.46 -8.90 7.22
N SER A 66 -17.41 -8.46 7.92
CA SER A 66 -17.51 -7.71 9.17
C SER A 66 -17.60 -6.20 8.93
N GLU A 67 -17.92 -5.46 9.98
CA GLU A 67 -17.90 -4.00 9.94
C GLU A 67 -16.49 -3.47 9.62
N ARG A 68 -15.46 -4.15 10.14
CA ARG A 68 -14.06 -3.78 9.86
C ARG A 68 -13.72 -3.98 8.39
N ALA A 69 -14.21 -5.06 7.79
CA ALA A 69 -14.02 -5.31 6.36
C ALA A 69 -14.76 -4.27 5.52
N GLU A 70 -15.97 -3.90 5.90
CA GLU A 70 -16.75 -2.84 5.22
C GLU A 70 -16.03 -1.49 5.30
N GLU A 71 -15.51 -1.14 6.48
CA GLU A 71 -14.76 0.10 6.67
C GLU A 71 -13.49 0.10 5.83
N ALA A 72 -12.73 -1.02 5.82
CA ALA A 72 -11.54 -1.16 4.99
C ALA A 72 -11.86 -0.98 3.51
N PHE A 73 -12.93 -1.59 3.05
CA PHE A 73 -13.41 -1.49 1.68
C PHE A 73 -13.72 -0.03 1.30
N LYS A 74 -14.46 0.67 2.16
CA LYS A 74 -14.79 2.09 1.95
C LYS A 74 -13.55 2.98 1.94
N ILE A 75 -12.63 2.77 2.88
CA ILE A 75 -11.38 3.53 2.96
C ILE A 75 -10.56 3.33 1.68
N LEU A 76 -10.40 2.10 1.22
CA LEU A 76 -9.63 1.80 0.00
C LEU A 76 -10.28 2.43 -1.23
N LYS A 77 -11.61 2.39 -1.33
CA LYS A 77 -12.32 3.07 -2.42
C LYS A 77 -12.06 4.56 -2.41
N THR A 78 -12.16 5.19 -1.25
CA THR A 78 -11.89 6.63 -1.10
C THR A 78 -10.46 6.96 -1.46
N LYS A 79 -9.49 6.20 -0.97
CA LYS A 79 -8.07 6.42 -1.25
C LYS A 79 -7.76 6.29 -2.74
N LEU A 80 -8.32 5.30 -3.42
CA LEU A 80 -8.11 5.11 -4.86
C LEU A 80 -8.74 6.23 -5.69
N THR A 81 -9.90 6.71 -5.29
CA THR A 81 -10.64 7.74 -6.04
C THR A 81 -10.11 9.15 -5.76
N THR A 82 -9.38 9.34 -4.66
CA THR A 82 -8.76 10.63 -4.30
C THR A 82 -7.22 10.55 -4.31
N ALA A 83 -6.66 9.54 -4.97
CA ALA A 83 -5.22 9.32 -4.98
C ALA A 83 -4.46 10.52 -5.56
N PRO A 84 -3.38 10.96 -4.89
CA PRO A 84 -2.60 12.08 -5.40
C PRO A 84 -1.79 11.68 -6.64
N VAL A 85 -1.38 12.69 -7.41
CA VAL A 85 -0.38 12.48 -8.45
C VAL A 85 0.98 12.31 -7.78
N LEU A 86 1.65 11.19 -8.08
CA LEU A 86 2.99 10.92 -7.54
C LEU A 86 4.04 11.47 -8.51
N VAL A 87 5.13 12.02 -7.96
CA VAL A 87 6.21 12.53 -8.81
C VAL A 87 7.01 11.38 -9.40
N LEU A 88 7.57 11.62 -10.59
CA LEU A 88 8.48 10.67 -11.22
C LEU A 88 9.83 10.72 -10.50
N PRO A 89 10.44 9.57 -10.21
CA PRO A 89 11.74 9.56 -9.54
C PRO A 89 12.83 10.13 -10.45
N ASN A 90 13.70 10.96 -9.87
CA ASN A 90 14.89 11.50 -10.54
C ASN A 90 16.12 10.94 -9.84
N THR A 91 16.80 9.98 -10.48
CA THR A 91 17.95 9.29 -9.90
C THR A 91 19.18 10.17 -9.71
N SER A 92 19.18 11.40 -10.26
CA SER A 92 20.26 12.35 -10.03
C SER A 92 20.10 13.16 -8.76
N LYS A 93 18.97 13.06 -8.07
CA LYS A 93 18.65 13.74 -6.82
C LYS A 93 18.57 12.79 -5.66
N ASP A 94 18.74 13.33 -4.44
CA ASP A 94 18.65 12.53 -3.22
C ASP A 94 17.22 12.09 -2.95
N PHE A 95 17.09 10.88 -2.42
CA PHE A 95 15.82 10.35 -1.91
C PHE A 95 15.79 10.47 -0.39
N VAL A 96 14.59 10.70 0.14
CA VAL A 96 14.31 10.62 1.58
C VAL A 96 13.28 9.53 1.79
N ILE A 97 13.56 8.63 2.73
CA ILE A 97 12.65 7.54 3.06
C ILE A 97 12.18 7.71 4.49
N TYR A 98 10.86 7.81 4.67
CA TYR A 98 10.25 7.79 5.99
C TYR A 98 9.72 6.40 6.27
N CYS A 99 10.03 5.87 7.43
CA CYS A 99 9.65 4.52 7.83
C CYS A 99 8.86 4.56 9.13
N ASP A 100 7.82 3.74 9.20
CA ASP A 100 7.00 3.58 10.39
C ASP A 100 6.74 2.09 10.61
N ALA A 101 6.94 1.62 11.82
CA ALA A 101 6.72 0.24 12.20
C ALA A 101 5.81 0.16 13.41
N SER A 102 4.85 -0.76 13.37
CA SER A 102 3.95 -1.04 14.47
C SER A 102 3.56 -2.52 14.46
N LEU A 103 2.86 -2.98 15.49
CA LEU A 103 2.34 -4.34 15.53
C LEU A 103 1.31 -4.61 14.43
N GLN A 104 0.75 -3.57 13.82
CA GLN A 104 -0.22 -3.69 12.74
C GLN A 104 0.43 -3.86 11.36
N GLY A 105 1.72 -3.56 11.25
CA GLY A 105 2.44 -3.66 9.99
C GLY A 105 3.52 -2.61 9.87
N ILE A 106 4.16 -2.59 8.71
CA ILE A 106 5.19 -1.61 8.39
C ILE A 106 4.76 -0.75 7.21
N GLY A 107 5.16 0.52 7.23
CA GLY A 107 4.85 1.47 6.18
C GLY A 107 6.07 2.32 5.85
N CYS A 108 6.21 2.68 4.58
CA CYS A 108 7.33 3.47 4.09
C CYS A 108 6.84 4.48 3.06
N VAL A 109 7.49 5.63 3.02
CA VAL A 109 7.23 6.66 2.02
C VAL A 109 8.56 7.07 1.39
N LEU A 110 8.63 6.98 0.07
CA LEU A 110 9.78 7.46 -0.69
C LEU A 110 9.47 8.86 -1.21
N MET A 111 10.33 9.81 -0.91
CA MET A 111 10.14 11.22 -1.26
C MET A 111 11.36 11.81 -1.94
N GLN A 112 11.12 12.83 -2.77
CA GLN A 112 12.15 13.71 -3.35
C GLN A 112 11.62 15.13 -3.37
N ASP A 113 12.44 16.09 -2.97
CA ASP A 113 12.10 17.54 -2.98
C ASP A 113 10.77 17.83 -2.24
N GLY A 114 10.47 17.09 -1.17
CA GLY A 114 9.24 17.28 -0.40
C GLY A 114 7.99 16.69 -1.05
N HIS A 115 8.14 15.95 -2.17
CA HIS A 115 7.02 15.31 -2.88
C HIS A 115 7.10 13.80 -2.81
N VAL A 116 5.96 13.14 -2.77
CA VAL A 116 5.89 11.68 -2.67
C VAL A 116 6.14 11.04 -4.04
N VAL A 117 7.07 10.07 -4.07
CA VAL A 117 7.34 9.24 -5.24
C VAL A 117 6.53 7.95 -5.18
N ALA A 118 6.50 7.31 -4.01
CA ALA A 118 5.77 6.06 -3.83
C ALA A 118 5.55 5.75 -2.36
N TYR A 119 4.48 5.01 -2.08
CA TYR A 119 4.23 4.39 -0.78
C TYR A 119 4.53 2.90 -0.86
N ALA A 120 4.93 2.30 0.24
CA ALA A 120 5.06 0.86 0.38
C ALA A 120 4.63 0.44 1.78
N SER A 121 4.04 -0.73 1.89
CA SER A 121 3.63 -1.29 3.17
C SER A 121 3.54 -2.80 3.07
N ARG A 122 3.66 -3.47 4.21
CA ARG A 122 3.35 -4.89 4.30
C ARG A 122 2.94 -5.25 5.73
N GLN A 123 2.26 -6.36 5.86
CA GLN A 123 1.92 -6.91 7.16
C GLN A 123 3.15 -7.56 7.79
N LEU A 124 3.17 -7.65 9.12
CA LEU A 124 4.24 -8.35 9.81
C LEU A 124 4.15 -9.85 9.54
N LYS A 125 5.30 -10.47 9.34
CA LYS A 125 5.40 -11.94 9.30
C LYS A 125 5.19 -12.49 10.71
N PRO A 126 4.72 -13.75 10.86
CA PRO A 126 4.45 -14.31 12.20
C PRO A 126 5.62 -14.16 13.17
N HIS A 127 6.86 -14.36 12.72
CA HIS A 127 8.03 -14.22 13.60
C HIS A 127 8.35 -12.77 13.95
N GLU A 128 7.90 -11.81 13.17
CA GLU A 128 8.13 -10.39 13.42
C GLU A 128 7.20 -9.82 14.50
N LEU A 129 6.09 -10.49 14.79
CA LEU A 129 5.14 -10.06 15.83
C LEU A 129 5.79 -10.02 17.20
N ASN A 130 6.85 -10.80 17.42
CA ASN A 130 7.56 -10.87 18.69
C ASN A 130 8.84 -10.03 18.73
N TYR A 131 9.12 -9.26 17.67
CA TYR A 131 10.33 -8.45 17.62
C TYR A 131 10.24 -7.25 18.57
N PRO A 132 11.35 -6.91 19.25
CA PRO A 132 11.46 -5.62 19.91
C PRO A 132 11.26 -4.46 18.94
N THR A 133 10.88 -3.30 19.45
CA THR A 133 10.57 -2.13 18.63
C THR A 133 11.72 -1.76 17.66
N HIS A 134 12.97 -1.77 18.14
CA HIS A 134 14.12 -1.42 17.28
C HIS A 134 14.37 -2.46 16.18
N ASP A 135 14.03 -3.73 16.40
CA ASP A 135 14.14 -4.76 15.36
C ASP A 135 13.05 -4.57 14.30
N LEU A 136 11.84 -4.14 14.69
CA LEU A 136 10.79 -3.78 13.74
C LEU A 136 11.18 -2.57 12.91
N GLU A 137 11.79 -1.56 13.53
CA GLU A 137 12.27 -0.37 12.82
C GLU A 137 13.34 -0.75 11.80
N LEU A 138 14.26 -1.65 12.15
CA LEU A 138 15.26 -2.16 11.21
C LEU A 138 14.61 -2.94 10.08
N ALA A 139 13.63 -3.79 10.38
CA ALA A 139 12.91 -4.56 9.38
C ALA A 139 12.23 -3.66 8.34
N VAL A 140 11.63 -2.54 8.77
CA VAL A 140 10.98 -1.62 7.85
C VAL A 140 11.99 -0.89 6.95
N VAL A 141 13.15 -0.53 7.48
CA VAL A 141 14.24 0.08 6.69
C VAL A 141 14.73 -0.90 5.62
N VAL A 142 14.96 -2.17 6.00
CA VAL A 142 15.38 -3.21 5.06
C VAL A 142 14.31 -3.42 3.97
N HIS A 143 13.05 -3.45 4.35
CA HIS A 143 11.96 -3.59 3.38
C HIS A 143 11.95 -2.44 2.37
N ALA A 144 12.09 -1.19 2.84
CA ALA A 144 12.12 -0.02 1.98
C ALA A 144 13.31 -0.06 1.02
N LEU A 145 14.49 -0.39 1.50
CA LEU A 145 15.70 -0.47 0.68
C LEU A 145 15.57 -1.54 -0.41
N LYS A 146 14.98 -2.69 -0.11
CA LYS A 146 14.74 -3.74 -1.08
C LYS A 146 13.69 -3.33 -2.11
N LYS A 147 12.60 -2.70 -1.65
CA LYS A 147 11.49 -2.29 -2.51
C LYS A 147 11.91 -1.27 -3.55
N TRP A 148 12.74 -0.30 -3.15
CA TRP A 148 13.13 0.81 -4.01
C TRP A 148 14.59 0.73 -4.48
N ARG A 149 15.19 -0.45 -4.40
CA ARG A 149 16.58 -0.67 -4.82
C ARG A 149 16.88 -0.13 -6.23
N PRO A 150 16.02 -0.35 -7.25
CA PRO A 150 16.31 0.16 -8.60
C PRO A 150 16.50 1.68 -8.66
N TYR A 151 15.80 2.42 -7.83
CA TYR A 151 15.93 3.88 -7.77
C TYR A 151 17.16 4.30 -6.97
N LEU A 152 17.41 3.63 -5.83
CA LEU A 152 18.44 4.03 -4.88
C LEU A 152 19.85 3.74 -5.38
N LEU A 153 20.04 2.68 -6.14
CA LEU A 153 21.37 2.32 -6.69
C LEU A 153 21.89 3.31 -7.72
N GLY A 154 20.99 4.05 -8.38
CA GLY A 154 21.37 5.07 -9.36
C GLY A 154 21.48 6.48 -8.78
N SER A 155 21.22 6.66 -7.46
CA SER A 155 21.19 7.96 -6.81
C SER A 155 22.38 8.15 -5.86
N ARG A 156 22.56 9.39 -5.43
CA ARG A 156 23.54 9.77 -4.42
C ARG A 156 23.00 9.53 -3.00
#